data_c2ee1e86bfbc3568599d3474f00ad81f
#
_entry.id   c2ee1e86bfbc3568599d3474f00ad81f
#
_cell.length_a   1.000
_cell.length_b   1.000
_cell.length_c   1.000
_cell.angle_alpha   90.00
_cell.angle_beta   90.00
_cell.angle_gamma   90.00
#
_symmetry.space_group_name_H-M   'P 1'
#
loop_
_entity.id
_entity.type
_entity.pdbx_description
1 polymer ?
#
loop_
_entity_poly.entity_id
_entity_poly.type
_entity_poly.pdbx_seq_one_letter_code
_entity_poly.pdbx_strand_id
1 'polypeptide(L)'
;LSAGGSLGHRQARFSYGRMGVVNRCAIGVRARSPMRAWAHEMEPEAPLIDDLEPSLYLIPIQDQDRPPEERLREHYQPIFQEELRCWCEDPSFWPQPLTLELFLLWFDVRFYGLIDDLHMAEPLRNQPTPEERELLEELLREINDSEP
;
A
#
# COMPACT_ATOMS: atom_id res chain seq x y z
N LEU A 1 17.58 5.59 -26.24
CA LEU A 1 18.95 5.38 -25.75
C LEU A 1 19.38 6.31 -24.60
N SER A 2 18.50 6.80 -23.76
CA SER A 2 18.88 7.70 -22.65
C SER A 2 18.34 7.27 -21.28
N ALA A 3 18.16 5.98 -21.08
CA ALA A 3 17.75 5.44 -19.78
C ALA A 3 18.88 5.41 -18.73
N GLY A 4 20.10 5.73 -19.08
CA GLY A 4 21.26 5.68 -18.19
C GLY A 4 21.45 6.89 -17.26
N GLY A 5 20.82 8.01 -17.56
CA GLY A 5 21.02 9.24 -16.79
C GLY A 5 20.22 9.37 -15.49
N SER A 6 19.12 8.66 -15.38
CA SER A 6 18.21 8.78 -14.23
C SER A 6 18.66 7.99 -13.00
N LEU A 7 19.33 6.85 -13.20
CA LEU A 7 19.83 6.00 -12.12
C LEU A 7 21.01 6.63 -11.38
N GLY A 8 21.92 7.28 -12.12
CA GLY A 8 23.08 7.95 -11.52
C GLY A 8 22.69 9.12 -10.61
N HIS A 9 21.64 9.87 -10.96
CA HIS A 9 21.16 10.98 -10.15
C HIS A 9 20.46 10.52 -8.86
N ARG A 10 19.76 9.38 -8.88
CA ARG A 10 19.12 8.82 -7.68
C ARG A 10 20.15 8.23 -6.72
N GLN A 11 21.17 7.53 -7.23
CA GLN A 11 22.27 7.05 -6.40
C GLN A 11 23.09 8.18 -5.75
N ALA A 12 23.32 9.28 -6.47
CA ALA A 12 23.98 10.45 -5.91
C ALA A 12 23.20 11.07 -4.74
N ARG A 13 21.86 11.04 -4.75
CA ARG A 13 21.02 11.49 -3.64
C ARG A 13 21.18 10.63 -2.39
N PHE A 14 21.45 9.34 -2.52
CA PHE A 14 21.76 8.46 -1.39
C PHE A 14 23.09 8.80 -0.73
N SER A 15 24.05 9.30 -1.49
CA SER A 15 25.41 9.57 -1.02
C SER A 15 25.54 10.85 -0.18
N TYR A 16 24.58 11.78 -0.29
CA TYR A 16 24.66 13.09 0.35
C TYR A 16 23.80 13.25 1.62
N GLY A 17 23.76 12.20 2.45
CA GLY A 17 23.34 12.35 3.82
C GLY A 17 21.83 12.53 4.05
N ARG A 18 20.99 11.92 3.26
CA ARG A 18 19.58 11.75 3.62
C ARG A 18 19.48 10.79 4.79
N MET A 19 19.04 11.31 5.93
CA MET A 19 19.01 10.57 7.20
C MET A 19 17.70 9.87 7.38
N GLY A 20 16.97 9.38 6.58
CA GLY A 20 15.66 8.77 6.80
C GLY A 20 15.26 7.79 5.72
N VAL A 21 16.18 7.50 4.77
CA VAL A 21 15.88 6.59 3.66
C VAL A 21 15.72 5.17 4.19
N VAL A 22 14.54 4.61 4.00
CA VAL A 22 14.24 3.25 4.44
C VAL A 22 14.64 2.22 3.39
N ASN A 23 14.80 0.97 3.82
CA ASN A 23 15.17 -0.15 2.96
C ASN A 23 13.95 -0.76 2.24
N ARG A 24 13.06 0.10 1.77
CA ARG A 24 11.85 -0.25 1.01
C ARG A 24 11.68 0.72 -0.14
N CYS A 25 11.06 0.25 -1.21
CA CYS A 25 10.41 1.08 -2.21
C CYS A 25 8.89 0.82 -2.16
N ALA A 26 8.11 1.48 -2.98
CA ALA A 26 6.66 1.33 -2.90
C ALA A 26 6.01 1.22 -4.28
N ILE A 27 4.91 0.49 -4.30
CA ILE A 27 3.92 0.50 -5.38
C ILE A 27 2.70 1.25 -4.87
N GLY A 28 2.35 2.35 -5.55
CA GLY A 28 1.13 3.08 -5.30
C GLY A 28 0.04 2.65 -6.25
N VAL A 29 -1.17 2.44 -5.76
CA VAL A 29 -2.33 2.06 -6.56
C VAL A 29 -3.50 2.98 -6.27
N ARG A 30 -4.17 3.42 -7.34
CA ARG A 30 -5.37 4.24 -7.26
C ARG A 30 -6.48 3.56 -8.06
N ALA A 31 -7.68 3.47 -7.49
CA ALA A 31 -8.82 2.87 -8.14
C ALA A 31 -9.24 3.65 -9.39
N ARG A 32 -9.44 2.93 -10.49
CA ARG A 32 -10.09 3.42 -11.71
C ARG A 32 -11.58 3.14 -11.68
N SER A 33 -12.31 3.63 -12.69
CA SER A 33 -13.76 3.49 -12.77
C SER A 33 -14.29 2.07 -12.57
N PRO A 34 -13.69 1.01 -13.15
CA PRO A 34 -14.18 -0.35 -12.92
C PRO A 34 -14.10 -0.78 -11.45
N MET A 35 -13.02 -0.45 -10.76
CA MET A 35 -12.88 -0.76 -9.34
C MET A 35 -13.90 0.02 -8.50
N ARG A 36 -14.07 1.31 -8.79
CA ARG A 36 -15.05 2.15 -8.09
C ARG A 36 -16.49 1.64 -8.28
N ALA A 37 -16.82 1.21 -9.50
CA ALA A 37 -18.14 0.64 -9.80
C ALA A 37 -18.39 -0.64 -9.02
N TRP A 38 -17.41 -1.54 -8.99
CA TRP A 38 -17.51 -2.78 -8.23
C TRP A 38 -17.63 -2.50 -6.72
N ALA A 39 -16.82 -1.59 -6.18
CA ALA A 39 -16.87 -1.20 -4.77
C ALA A 39 -18.24 -0.65 -4.39
N HIS A 40 -18.85 0.15 -5.25
CA HIS A 40 -20.19 0.70 -5.05
C HIS A 40 -21.26 -0.40 -5.06
N GLU A 41 -21.11 -1.43 -5.88
CA GLU A 41 -21.99 -2.60 -5.85
C GLU A 41 -21.90 -3.37 -4.52
N MET A 42 -20.68 -3.47 -3.97
CA MET A 42 -20.44 -4.16 -2.68
C MET A 42 -20.97 -3.36 -1.50
N GLU A 43 -20.80 -2.04 -1.51
CA GLU A 43 -21.25 -1.13 -0.47
C GLU A 43 -22.03 0.06 -1.06
N PRO A 44 -23.30 -0.13 -1.43
CA PRO A 44 -24.08 0.94 -2.08
C PRO A 44 -24.31 2.17 -1.20
N GLU A 45 -24.26 2.01 0.11
CA GLU A 45 -24.50 3.09 1.08
C GLU A 45 -23.23 3.88 1.43
N ALA A 46 -22.05 3.39 1.02
CA ALA A 46 -20.82 4.14 1.17
C ALA A 46 -20.89 5.41 0.31
N PRO A 47 -20.38 6.55 0.80
CA PRO A 47 -20.36 7.77 0.01
C PRO A 47 -19.54 7.55 -1.26
N LEU A 48 -20.06 8.03 -2.39
CA LEU A 48 -19.33 8.08 -3.65
C LEU A 48 -18.15 9.03 -3.47
N ILE A 49 -16.98 8.45 -3.30
CA ILE A 49 -15.74 9.22 -3.23
C ILE A 49 -15.17 9.25 -4.65
N ASP A 50 -15.30 10.38 -5.31
CA ASP A 50 -14.75 10.60 -6.66
C ASP A 50 -13.22 10.52 -6.67
N ASP A 51 -12.60 10.74 -5.50
CA ASP A 51 -11.16 10.70 -5.30
C ASP A 51 -10.81 9.79 -4.12
N LEU A 52 -10.78 8.49 -4.37
CA LEU A 52 -10.22 7.56 -3.40
C LEU A 52 -8.71 7.83 -3.27
N GLU A 53 -8.24 7.97 -2.03
CA GLU A 53 -6.81 8.09 -1.77
C GLU A 53 -6.07 6.86 -2.32
N PRO A 54 -4.90 7.04 -2.94
CA PRO A 54 -4.09 5.92 -3.36
C PRO A 54 -3.56 5.15 -2.14
N SER A 55 -3.49 3.83 -2.26
CA SER A 55 -2.81 2.97 -1.30
C SER A 55 -1.35 2.81 -1.68
N LEU A 56 -0.46 2.76 -0.69
CA LEU A 56 0.97 2.49 -0.89
C LEU A 56 1.33 1.14 -0.28
N TYR A 57 1.99 0.30 -1.07
CA TYR A 57 2.47 -1.01 -0.65
C TYR A 57 3.99 -1.02 -0.63
N LEU A 58 4.58 -1.27 0.52
CA LEU A 58 6.03 -1.35 0.66
C LEU A 58 6.53 -2.70 0.14
N ILE A 59 7.54 -2.65 -0.70
CA ILE A 59 8.21 -3.83 -1.26
C ILE A 59 9.72 -3.75 -0.99
N PRO A 60 10.45 -4.86 -1.10
CA PRO A 60 11.90 -4.87 -0.84
C PRO A 60 12.65 -3.86 -1.70
N ILE A 61 13.67 -3.22 -1.13
CA ILE A 61 14.48 -2.23 -1.83
C ILE A 61 15.23 -2.83 -3.03
N GLN A 62 15.53 -4.13 -3.01
CA GLN A 62 16.19 -4.83 -4.12
C GLN A 62 15.37 -4.77 -5.40
N ASP A 63 14.07 -4.59 -5.29
CA ASP A 63 13.19 -4.46 -6.43
C ASP A 63 13.34 -3.12 -7.16
N GLN A 64 14.04 -2.14 -6.56
CA GLN A 64 14.25 -0.82 -7.16
C GLN A 64 14.97 -0.89 -8.50
N ASP A 65 15.93 -1.79 -8.66
CA ASP A 65 16.73 -1.96 -9.87
C ASP A 65 16.06 -2.85 -10.93
N ARG A 66 14.96 -3.49 -10.58
CA ARG A 66 14.23 -4.36 -11.49
C ARG A 66 13.27 -3.56 -12.36
N PRO A 67 12.97 -4.00 -13.60
CA PRO A 67 11.97 -3.33 -14.42
C PRO A 67 10.62 -3.23 -13.71
N PRO A 68 9.88 -2.13 -13.86
CA PRO A 68 8.59 -1.95 -13.21
C PRO A 68 7.58 -3.07 -13.49
N GLU A 69 7.57 -3.60 -14.70
CA GLU A 69 6.67 -4.70 -15.09
C GLU A 69 6.94 -5.99 -14.31
N GLU A 70 8.22 -6.32 -14.07
CA GLU A 70 8.59 -7.50 -13.30
C GLU A 70 8.20 -7.35 -11.83
N ARG A 71 8.44 -6.18 -11.25
CA ARG A 71 8.04 -5.88 -9.88
C ARG A 71 6.53 -5.99 -9.71
N LEU A 72 5.79 -5.42 -10.64
CA LEU A 72 4.34 -5.49 -10.61
C LEU A 72 3.83 -6.92 -10.77
N ARG A 73 4.43 -7.68 -11.68
CA ARG A 73 4.05 -9.08 -11.93
C ARG A 73 4.20 -9.95 -10.67
N GLU A 74 5.19 -9.69 -9.85
CA GLU A 74 5.38 -10.43 -8.59
C GLU A 74 4.43 -9.99 -7.49
N HIS A 75 4.02 -8.73 -7.45
CA HIS A 75 3.32 -8.16 -6.31
C HIS A 75 1.84 -7.84 -6.56
N TYR A 76 1.37 -7.83 -7.80
CA TYR A 76 0.01 -7.36 -8.11
C TYR A 76 -1.08 -8.19 -7.44
N GLN A 77 -0.90 -9.50 -7.33
CA GLN A 77 -1.95 -10.39 -6.85
C GLN A 77 -2.30 -10.15 -5.37
N PRO A 78 -1.34 -10.11 -4.44
CA PRO A 78 -1.66 -9.74 -3.06
C PRO A 78 -2.18 -8.31 -2.93
N ILE A 79 -1.69 -7.38 -3.73
CA ILE A 79 -2.22 -6.00 -3.75
C ILE A 79 -3.69 -5.99 -4.19
N PHE A 80 -4.01 -6.70 -5.27
CA PHE A 80 -5.38 -6.80 -5.78
C PHE A 80 -6.31 -7.37 -4.72
N GLN A 81 -5.89 -8.45 -4.06
CA GLN A 81 -6.66 -9.08 -3.00
C GLN A 81 -6.90 -8.14 -1.82
N GLU A 82 -5.90 -7.38 -1.38
CA GLU A 82 -6.05 -6.40 -0.30
C GLU A 82 -7.03 -5.29 -0.67
N GLU A 83 -6.93 -4.74 -1.87
CA GLU A 83 -7.85 -3.70 -2.34
C GLU A 83 -9.29 -4.20 -2.42
N LEU A 84 -9.50 -5.43 -2.89
CA LEU A 84 -10.84 -6.04 -2.93
C LEU A 84 -11.37 -6.33 -1.53
N ARG A 85 -10.52 -6.83 -0.63
CA ARG A 85 -10.88 -7.19 0.74
C ARG A 85 -11.39 -5.99 1.53
N CYS A 86 -10.90 -4.80 1.26
CA CYS A 86 -11.37 -3.57 1.90
C CYS A 86 -12.87 -3.31 1.68
N TRP A 87 -13.43 -3.84 0.59
CA TRP A 87 -14.83 -3.66 0.24
C TRP A 87 -15.68 -4.91 0.44
N CYS A 88 -15.10 -6.07 0.29
CA CYS A 88 -15.77 -7.36 0.45
C CYS A 88 -14.76 -8.43 0.84
N GLU A 89 -14.92 -9.00 2.02
CA GLU A 89 -14.04 -10.05 2.53
C GLU A 89 -14.26 -11.41 1.86
N ASP A 90 -15.44 -11.64 1.26
CA ASP A 90 -15.77 -12.90 0.62
C ASP A 90 -15.22 -12.94 -0.82
N PRO A 91 -14.22 -13.81 -1.09
CA PRO A 91 -13.62 -13.91 -2.42
C PRO A 91 -14.58 -14.37 -3.53
N SER A 92 -15.72 -14.97 -3.17
CA SER A 92 -16.71 -15.41 -4.16
C SER A 92 -17.35 -14.25 -4.92
N PHE A 93 -17.33 -13.05 -4.36
CA PHE A 93 -17.83 -11.81 -4.99
C PHE A 93 -16.76 -11.05 -5.77
N TRP A 94 -15.51 -11.49 -5.71
CA TRP A 94 -14.41 -10.86 -6.44
C TRP A 94 -14.45 -11.21 -7.91
N PRO A 95 -13.91 -10.33 -8.79
CA PRO A 95 -13.77 -10.70 -10.20
C PRO A 95 -12.84 -11.90 -10.34
N GLN A 96 -13.11 -12.75 -11.32
CA GLN A 96 -12.33 -13.95 -11.60
C GLN A 96 -12.03 -14.05 -13.10
N PRO A 97 -10.81 -14.44 -13.48
CA PRO A 97 -9.62 -14.60 -12.65
C PRO A 97 -8.93 -13.25 -12.34
N LEU A 98 -8.16 -13.20 -11.25
CA LEU A 98 -7.36 -12.02 -10.88
C LEU A 98 -6.06 -12.01 -11.70
N THR A 99 -6.12 -11.42 -12.88
CA THR A 99 -4.99 -11.32 -13.81
C THR A 99 -4.31 -9.95 -13.69
N LEU A 100 -3.07 -9.86 -14.17
CA LEU A 100 -2.36 -8.58 -14.26
C LEU A 100 -3.08 -7.60 -15.19
N GLU A 101 -3.61 -8.10 -16.31
CA GLU A 101 -4.38 -7.30 -17.28
C GLU A 101 -5.60 -6.67 -16.62
N LEU A 102 -6.34 -7.45 -15.84
CA LEU A 102 -7.50 -6.95 -15.09
C LEU A 102 -7.08 -5.92 -14.05
N PHE A 103 -6.00 -6.20 -13.34
CA PHE A 103 -5.44 -5.27 -12.34
C PHE A 103 -5.13 -3.91 -12.95
N LEU A 104 -4.49 -3.88 -14.12
CA LEU A 104 -4.14 -2.65 -14.82
C LEU A 104 -5.34 -1.90 -15.41
N LEU A 105 -6.44 -2.60 -15.67
CA LEU A 105 -7.71 -1.97 -16.04
C LEU A 105 -8.42 -1.34 -14.83
N TRP A 106 -8.22 -1.91 -13.65
CA TRP A 106 -8.90 -1.50 -12.42
C TRP A 106 -8.13 -0.48 -11.61
N PHE A 107 -6.80 -0.42 -11.77
CA PHE A 107 -5.94 0.47 -10.99
C PHE A 107 -4.96 1.26 -11.86
N ASP A 108 -4.76 2.51 -11.47
CA ASP A 108 -3.61 3.30 -11.89
C ASP A 108 -2.45 2.99 -10.94
N VAL A 109 -1.28 2.65 -11.50
CA VAL A 109 -0.13 2.16 -10.74
C VAL A 109 1.03 3.14 -10.86
N ARG A 110 1.68 3.45 -9.73
CA ARG A 110 2.89 4.26 -9.68
C ARG A 110 3.95 3.60 -8.83
N PHE A 111 5.20 3.82 -9.20
CA PHE A 111 6.36 3.30 -8.47
C PHE A 111 7.10 4.42 -7.77
N TYR A 112 7.44 4.19 -6.49
CA TYR A 112 8.19 5.11 -5.66
C TYR A 112 9.46 4.43 -5.21
N GLY A 113 10.61 4.84 -5.79
CA GLY A 113 11.89 4.18 -5.54
C GLY A 113 12.58 4.68 -4.28
N LEU A 114 12.19 5.86 -3.78
CA LEU A 114 12.83 6.47 -2.61
C LEU A 114 11.77 6.81 -1.57
N ILE A 115 11.90 6.23 -0.40
CA ILE A 115 11.03 6.51 0.74
C ILE A 115 11.91 7.02 1.88
N ASP A 116 11.57 8.20 2.38
CA ASP A 116 12.30 8.89 3.44
C ASP A 116 11.40 8.96 4.67
N ASP A 117 11.85 8.39 5.78
CA ASP A 117 11.14 8.42 7.05
C ASP A 117 11.63 9.63 7.87
N LEU A 118 10.75 10.58 8.11
CA LEU A 118 11.06 11.77 8.91
C LEU A 118 11.01 11.52 10.42
N HIS A 119 10.57 10.35 10.85
CA HIS A 119 10.39 9.97 12.26
C HIS A 119 11.15 8.68 12.60
N MET A 120 12.44 8.64 12.29
CA MET A 120 13.28 7.46 12.49
C MET A 120 13.38 7.00 13.95
N ALA A 121 13.16 7.90 14.90
CA ALA A 121 13.16 7.56 16.32
C ALA A 121 11.97 6.67 16.71
N GLU A 122 10.91 6.68 15.92
CA GLU A 122 9.74 5.82 16.10
C GLU A 122 9.69 4.79 14.97
N PRO A 123 9.94 3.49 15.24
CA PRO A 123 9.94 2.47 14.19
C PRO A 123 8.55 2.26 13.61
N LEU A 124 8.49 1.94 12.32
CA LEU A 124 7.25 1.57 11.65
C LEU A 124 6.65 0.33 12.32
N ARG A 125 5.35 0.39 12.57
CA ARG A 125 4.55 -0.69 13.15
C ARG A 125 3.24 -0.83 12.41
N ASN A 126 2.68 -2.04 12.42
CA ASN A 126 1.31 -2.22 11.96
C ASN A 126 0.36 -1.45 12.88
N GLN A 127 -0.60 -0.76 12.30
CA GLN A 127 -1.67 -0.17 13.08
C GLN A 127 -2.59 -1.29 13.60
N PRO A 128 -3.01 -1.23 14.85
CA PRO A 128 -3.95 -2.20 15.37
C PRO A 128 -5.29 -2.11 14.63
N THR A 129 -5.91 -3.25 14.40
CA THR A 129 -7.30 -3.32 13.93
C THR A 129 -8.24 -2.65 14.94
N PRO A 130 -9.47 -2.30 14.55
CA PRO A 130 -10.45 -1.77 15.49
C PRO A 130 -10.67 -2.68 16.71
N GLU A 131 -10.74 -4.00 16.49
CA GLU A 131 -10.91 -4.98 17.57
C GLU A 131 -9.69 -5.03 18.49
N GLU A 132 -8.49 -5.02 17.94
CA GLU A 132 -7.26 -4.97 18.74
C GLU A 132 -7.15 -3.66 19.52
N ARG A 133 -7.63 -2.56 18.95
CA ARG A 133 -7.64 -1.25 19.61
C ARG A 133 -8.59 -1.25 20.81
N GLU A 134 -9.79 -1.78 20.65
CA GLU A 134 -10.76 -1.94 21.75
C GLU A 134 -10.18 -2.80 22.88
N LEU A 135 -9.55 -3.91 22.53
CA LEU A 135 -8.91 -4.80 23.49
C LEU A 135 -7.78 -4.10 24.24
N LEU A 136 -6.96 -3.33 23.55
CA LEU A 136 -5.89 -2.55 24.18
C LEU A 136 -6.43 -1.48 25.13
N GLU A 137 -7.51 -0.80 24.74
CA GLU A 137 -8.18 0.19 25.59
C GLU A 137 -8.78 -0.44 26.85
N GLU A 138 -9.36 -1.62 26.73
CA GLU A 138 -9.93 -2.39 27.85
C GLU A 138 -8.82 -2.82 28.84
N LEU A 139 -7.71 -3.37 28.31
CA LEU A 139 -6.55 -3.74 29.12
C LEU A 139 -5.94 -2.56 29.88
N LEU A 140 -5.84 -1.40 29.21
CA LEU A 140 -5.35 -0.18 29.84
C LEU A 140 -6.26 0.33 30.95
N ARG A 141 -7.58 0.19 30.80
CA ARG A 141 -8.52 0.52 31.86
C ARG A 141 -8.36 -0.39 33.07
N GLU A 142 -8.24 -1.71 32.87
CA GLU A 142 -8.03 -2.68 33.95
C GLU A 142 -6.73 -2.40 34.72
N ILE A 143 -5.66 -2.02 34.02
CA ILE A 143 -4.39 -1.66 34.65
C ILE A 143 -4.53 -0.40 35.49
N ASN A 144 -5.19 0.64 34.97
CA ASN A 144 -5.41 1.90 35.71
C ASN A 144 -6.34 1.74 36.90
N ASP A 145 -7.34 0.85 36.83
CA ASP A 145 -8.25 0.57 37.94
C ASP A 145 -7.61 -0.33 39.01
N SER A 146 -6.49 -0.96 38.70
CA SER A 146 -5.74 -1.86 39.61
C SER A 146 -4.64 -1.16 40.39
N GLU A 147 -4.33 0.10 40.10
CA GLU A 147 -3.38 0.89 40.91
C GLU A 147 -4.08 1.48 42.15
N PRO A 148 -3.53 1.22 43.35
CA PRO A 148 -4.10 1.75 44.59
C PRO A 148 -3.86 3.25 44.77
#